data_9d224866784e48271e3b690e31d3291f
#
_entry.id   9d224866784e48271e3b690e31d3291f
#
_cell.length_a   1.000
_cell.length_b   1.000
_cell.length_c   1.000
_cell.angle_alpha   90.00
_cell.angle_beta   90.00
_cell.angle_gamma   90.00
#
_symmetry.space_group_name_H-M   'P 1'
#
loop_
_entity.id
_entity.type
_entity.pdbx_description
1 polymer ?
#
loop_
_entity_poly.entity_id
_entity_poly.type
_entity_poly.pdbx_seq_one_letter_code
_entity_poly.pdbx_strand_id
1 'polypeptide(L)'
;MLFLHDFHVSHTTLHYNKSEESIEITVRVAIDDLEKTLQTKTSGKLNLGIQKENKLSEKYIKNYFNSHLQISLNEKKVTYKWIGKEIAKDLHDIYLFFEISDCHSDGKIESIKIENTLFLERSDKQSNIVLIEFGVQNYNINFTKDYIKESIIL
;
A
#
# COMPACT_ATOMS: atom_id res chain seq x y z
N MET A 1 -4.45 34.11 -0.23
CA MET A 1 -4.16 33.14 0.81
C MET A 1 -4.57 31.76 0.30
N LEU A 2 -3.63 31.03 -0.26
CA LEU A 2 -3.88 29.69 -0.78
C LEU A 2 -4.03 28.76 0.42
N PHE A 3 -5.24 28.28 0.67
CA PHE A 3 -5.44 27.14 1.54
C PHE A 3 -4.89 25.92 0.80
N LEU A 4 -3.67 25.54 1.12
CA LEU A 4 -3.18 24.22 0.84
C LEU A 4 -4.06 23.26 1.65
N HIS A 5 -5.03 22.67 0.98
CA HIS A 5 -5.77 21.56 1.57
C HIS A 5 -4.77 20.42 1.75
N ASP A 6 -4.39 20.18 2.97
CA ASP A 6 -3.59 19.03 3.38
C ASP A 6 -4.44 17.77 3.23
N PHE A 7 -4.62 17.32 1.98
CA PHE A 7 -5.20 16.02 1.71
C PHE A 7 -4.10 14.97 1.79
N HIS A 8 -4.11 14.23 2.89
CA HIS A 8 -3.25 13.06 3.05
C HIS A 8 -4.05 11.82 2.65
N VAL A 9 -3.81 11.33 1.44
CA VAL A 9 -4.53 10.18 0.88
C VAL A 9 -3.54 9.20 0.26
N SER A 10 -3.71 7.92 0.55
CA SER A 10 -3.12 6.84 -0.23
C SER A 10 -4.20 6.03 -0.93
N HIS A 11 -3.89 5.50 -2.10
CA HIS A 11 -4.76 4.61 -2.84
C HIS A 11 -4.06 3.26 -2.99
N THR A 12 -4.72 2.20 -2.58
CA THR A 12 -4.24 0.83 -2.74
C THR A 12 -5.26 0.03 -3.53
N THR A 13 -4.81 -0.66 -4.57
CA THR A 13 -5.63 -1.63 -5.31
C THR A 13 -5.09 -3.02 -5.07
N LEU A 14 -5.97 -3.94 -4.67
CA LEU A 14 -5.70 -5.37 -4.66
C LEU A 14 -6.46 -5.98 -5.84
N HIS A 15 -5.74 -6.43 -6.84
CA HIS A 15 -6.31 -7.03 -8.05
C HIS A 15 -6.03 -8.54 -8.08
N TYR A 16 -7.08 -9.34 -8.08
CA TYR A 16 -6.95 -10.78 -8.21
C TYR A 16 -6.71 -11.17 -9.67
N ASN A 17 -5.53 -11.68 -9.95
CA ASN A 17 -5.15 -12.21 -11.25
C ASN A 17 -5.38 -13.73 -11.26
N LYS A 18 -6.51 -14.13 -11.85
CA LYS A 18 -6.92 -15.55 -11.87
C LYS A 18 -5.95 -16.43 -12.65
N SER A 19 -5.37 -15.96 -13.74
CA SER A 19 -4.46 -16.74 -14.58
C SER A 19 -3.13 -17.03 -13.91
N GLU A 20 -2.66 -16.11 -13.08
CA GLU A 20 -1.41 -16.22 -12.33
C GLU A 20 -1.60 -16.73 -10.90
N GLU A 21 -2.85 -16.92 -10.48
CA GLU A 21 -3.20 -17.27 -9.09
C GLU A 21 -2.52 -16.35 -8.07
N SER A 22 -2.52 -15.04 -8.36
CA SER A 22 -1.86 -14.03 -7.55
C SER A 22 -2.80 -12.88 -7.20
N ILE A 23 -2.43 -12.10 -6.19
CA ILE A 23 -3.04 -10.80 -5.91
C ILE A 23 -1.98 -9.73 -6.14
N GLU A 24 -2.22 -8.90 -7.13
CA GLU A 24 -1.37 -7.76 -7.48
C GLU A 24 -1.77 -6.57 -6.61
N ILE A 25 -0.80 -5.95 -5.96
CA ILE A 25 -1.01 -4.82 -5.06
C ILE A 25 -0.34 -3.60 -5.66
N THR A 26 -1.11 -2.57 -5.94
CA THR A 26 -0.61 -1.27 -6.40
C THR A 26 -0.93 -0.22 -5.35
N VAL A 27 0.08 0.49 -4.87
CA VAL A 27 -0.11 1.61 -3.95
C VAL A 27 0.32 2.90 -4.63
N ARG A 28 -0.56 3.90 -4.64
CA ARG A 28 -0.27 5.26 -5.07
C ARG A 28 -0.26 6.19 -3.87
N VAL A 29 0.81 6.95 -3.72
CA VAL A 29 1.00 7.90 -2.63
C VAL A 29 1.86 9.07 -3.11
N ALA A 30 1.72 10.24 -2.47
CA ALA A 30 2.60 11.38 -2.74
C ALA A 30 4.05 11.04 -2.37
N ILE A 31 4.99 11.34 -3.26
CA ILE A 31 6.43 11.08 -3.03
C ILE A 31 6.89 11.74 -1.74
N ASP A 32 6.49 13.00 -1.53
CA ASP A 32 6.86 13.77 -0.33
C ASP A 32 6.39 13.10 0.96
N ASP A 33 5.16 12.58 0.97
CA ASP A 33 4.62 11.90 2.16
C ASP A 33 5.39 10.61 2.45
N LEU A 34 5.70 9.84 1.42
CA LEU A 34 6.50 8.63 1.55
C LEU A 34 7.91 8.94 2.05
N GLU A 35 8.60 9.88 1.43
CA GLU A 35 9.96 10.27 1.83
C GLU A 35 10.01 10.77 3.26
N LYS A 36 9.13 11.70 3.64
CA LYS A 36 9.07 12.25 5.00
C LYS A 36 8.79 11.17 6.03
N THR A 37 7.92 10.22 5.71
CA THR A 37 7.60 9.09 6.60
C THR A 37 8.80 8.17 6.79
N LEU A 38 9.48 7.80 5.71
CA LEU A 38 10.63 6.91 5.77
C LEU A 38 11.86 7.58 6.38
N GLN A 39 12.08 8.87 6.13
CA GLN A 39 13.22 9.63 6.66
C GLN A 39 13.22 9.74 8.19
N THR A 40 12.09 9.61 8.84
CA THR A 40 12.05 9.54 10.32
C THR A 40 12.78 8.31 10.87
N LYS A 41 13.00 7.31 10.05
CA LYS A 41 13.60 6.02 10.40
C LYS A 41 14.99 5.81 9.78
N THR A 42 15.52 6.81 9.10
CA THR A 42 16.78 6.74 8.36
C THR A 42 17.66 7.96 8.64
N SER A 43 18.94 7.83 8.38
CA SER A 43 19.88 8.96 8.36
C SER A 43 20.06 9.46 6.93
N GLY A 44 19.51 10.62 6.60
CA GLY A 44 19.69 11.27 5.31
C GLY A 44 18.51 11.19 4.37
N LYS A 45 18.63 11.86 3.23
CA LYS A 45 17.57 11.93 2.21
C LYS A 45 17.49 10.65 1.40
N LEU A 46 16.27 10.24 1.07
CA LEU A 46 16.04 9.07 0.22
C LEU A 46 16.16 9.40 -1.26
N ASN A 47 15.71 10.58 -1.68
CA ASN A 47 15.74 11.03 -3.07
C ASN A 47 15.05 10.02 -4.01
N LEU A 48 13.84 9.61 -3.66
CA LEU A 48 13.08 8.60 -4.41
C LEU A 48 12.87 9.03 -5.87
N GLY A 49 13.16 8.12 -6.78
CA GLY A 49 12.90 8.30 -8.20
C GLY A 49 13.90 9.20 -8.95
N ILE A 50 14.95 9.67 -8.31
CA ILE A 50 16.01 10.44 -8.96
C ILE A 50 17.36 9.70 -8.92
N GLN A 51 18.32 10.17 -9.76
CA GLN A 51 19.62 9.49 -9.93
C GLN A 51 20.39 9.30 -8.62
N LYS A 52 20.20 10.17 -7.63
CA LYS A 52 20.85 10.09 -6.31
C LYS A 52 20.05 9.33 -5.28
N GLU A 53 19.14 8.48 -5.71
CA GLU A 53 18.33 7.69 -4.79
C GLU A 53 19.18 6.85 -3.85
N ASN A 54 18.80 6.86 -2.57
CA ASN A 54 19.47 6.05 -1.55
C ASN A 54 19.30 4.56 -1.89
N LYS A 55 20.41 3.83 -1.90
CA LYS A 55 20.45 2.39 -2.23
C LYS A 55 19.62 1.52 -1.30
N LEU A 56 19.29 2.00 -0.09
CA LEU A 56 18.47 1.30 0.88
C LEU A 56 16.99 1.66 0.81
N SER A 57 16.58 2.54 -0.11
CA SER A 57 15.20 3.02 -0.23
C SER A 57 14.20 1.88 -0.35
N GLU A 58 14.48 0.90 -1.20
CA GLU A 58 13.62 -0.28 -1.38
C GLU A 58 13.44 -1.06 -0.09
N LYS A 59 14.52 -1.28 0.66
CA LYS A 59 14.48 -1.95 1.96
C LYS A 59 13.60 -1.21 2.96
N TYR A 60 13.72 0.12 3.03
CA TYR A 60 12.91 0.95 3.91
C TYR A 60 11.43 0.92 3.52
N ILE A 61 11.12 1.00 2.23
CA ILE A 61 9.75 0.87 1.72
C ILE A 61 9.16 -0.48 2.12
N LYS A 62 9.86 -1.58 1.82
CA LYS A 62 9.39 -2.93 2.15
C LYS A 62 9.11 -3.11 3.64
N ASN A 63 10.02 -2.68 4.48
CA ASN A 63 9.86 -2.79 5.94
C ASN A 63 8.67 -1.98 6.45
N TYR A 64 8.50 -0.77 5.94
CA TYR A 64 7.39 0.10 6.32
C TYR A 64 6.04 -0.50 5.93
N PHE A 65 5.90 -0.93 4.70
CA PHE A 65 4.65 -1.53 4.21
C PHE A 65 4.33 -2.84 4.92
N ASN A 66 5.30 -3.72 5.15
CA ASN A 66 5.09 -4.95 5.90
C ASN A 66 4.56 -4.71 7.33
N SER A 67 4.91 -3.58 7.94
CA SER A 67 4.44 -3.23 9.27
C SER A 67 3.09 -2.52 9.28
N HIS A 68 2.72 -1.79 8.21
CA HIS A 68 1.59 -0.88 8.20
C HIS A 68 0.46 -1.28 7.23
N LEU A 69 0.70 -2.20 6.32
CA LEU A 69 -0.31 -2.78 5.45
C LEU A 69 -0.27 -4.30 5.61
N GLN A 70 -1.18 -4.84 6.40
CA GLN A 70 -1.24 -6.26 6.65
C GLN A 70 -2.47 -6.87 5.97
N ILE A 71 -2.25 -7.97 5.28
CA ILE A 71 -3.29 -8.68 4.53
C ILE A 71 -3.36 -10.11 5.03
N SER A 72 -4.58 -10.60 5.25
CA SER A 72 -4.84 -12.00 5.58
C SER A 72 -5.85 -12.57 4.58
N LEU A 73 -5.60 -13.79 4.15
CA LEU A 73 -6.51 -14.58 3.32
C LEU A 73 -7.02 -15.73 4.17
N ASN A 74 -8.34 -15.91 4.22
CA ASN A 74 -8.96 -16.93 5.09
C ASN A 74 -8.43 -16.87 6.53
N GLU A 75 -8.33 -15.64 7.07
CA GLU A 75 -7.83 -15.34 8.42
C GLU A 75 -6.35 -15.63 8.68
N LYS A 76 -5.62 -16.12 7.68
CA LYS A 76 -4.16 -16.31 7.78
C LYS A 76 -3.42 -15.13 7.18
N LYS A 77 -2.54 -14.53 7.96
CA LYS A 77 -1.65 -13.46 7.46
C LYS A 77 -0.77 -13.98 6.33
N VAL A 78 -0.75 -13.24 5.23
CA VAL A 78 0.09 -13.55 4.08
C VAL A 78 1.21 -12.52 3.93
N THR A 79 2.30 -12.95 3.30
CA THR A 79 3.39 -12.07 2.91
C THR A 79 3.21 -11.68 1.46
N TYR A 80 3.68 -10.49 1.10
CA TYR A 80 3.75 -10.05 -0.28
C TYR A 80 5.17 -9.62 -0.63
N LYS A 81 5.56 -9.87 -1.86
CA LYS A 81 6.89 -9.54 -2.36
C LYS A 81 6.88 -8.19 -3.06
N TRP A 82 7.99 -7.50 -2.99
CA TRP A 82 8.25 -6.28 -3.73
C TRP A 82 8.46 -6.58 -5.21
N ILE A 83 7.79 -5.85 -6.08
CA ILE A 83 7.93 -5.96 -7.53
C ILE A 83 8.70 -4.78 -8.09
N GLY A 84 8.39 -3.56 -7.64
CA GLY A 84 9.05 -2.36 -8.14
C GLY A 84 8.30 -1.09 -7.81
N LYS A 85 8.74 0.01 -8.40
CA LYS A 85 8.12 1.33 -8.27
C LYS A 85 8.20 2.12 -9.56
N GLU A 86 7.32 3.07 -9.70
CA GLU A 86 7.28 3.98 -10.83
C GLU A 86 6.84 5.37 -10.37
N ILE A 87 7.54 6.40 -10.83
CA ILE A 87 7.15 7.79 -10.59
C ILE A 87 6.00 8.13 -11.55
N ALA A 88 4.92 8.68 -11.02
CA ALA A 88 3.80 9.13 -11.84
C ALA A 88 4.21 10.26 -12.80
N LYS A 89 3.49 10.39 -13.91
CA LYS A 89 3.78 11.41 -14.94
C LYS A 89 3.71 12.84 -14.42
N ASP A 90 2.91 13.09 -13.37
CA ASP A 90 2.80 14.39 -12.71
C ASP A 90 4.01 14.73 -11.82
N LEU A 91 4.92 13.77 -11.60
CA LEU A 91 6.11 13.87 -10.75
C LEU A 91 5.80 14.15 -9.26
N HIS A 92 4.54 14.04 -8.84
CA HIS A 92 4.11 14.24 -7.45
C HIS A 92 3.85 12.94 -6.73
N ASP A 93 3.37 11.93 -7.45
CA ASP A 93 3.02 10.63 -6.89
C ASP A 93 4.00 9.55 -7.32
N ILE A 94 4.03 8.49 -6.53
CA ILE A 94 4.77 7.27 -6.81
C ILE A 94 3.82 6.08 -6.72
N TYR A 95 3.98 5.15 -7.66
CA TYR A 95 3.35 3.84 -7.63
C TYR A 95 4.34 2.82 -7.06
N LEU A 96 3.87 2.03 -6.11
CA LEU A 96 4.60 0.92 -5.52
C LEU A 96 3.87 -0.36 -5.85
N PHE A 97 4.59 -1.37 -6.31
CA PHE A 97 4.03 -2.64 -6.75
C PHE A 97 4.49 -3.78 -5.87
N PHE A 98 3.54 -4.55 -5.39
CA PHE A 98 3.78 -5.78 -4.63
C PHE A 98 2.89 -6.90 -5.16
N GLU A 99 3.17 -8.13 -4.77
CA GLU A 99 2.39 -9.30 -5.19
C GLU A 99 2.33 -10.36 -4.09
N ILE A 100 1.14 -10.90 -3.89
CA ILE A 100 0.93 -12.16 -3.17
C ILE A 100 0.89 -13.26 -4.23
N SER A 101 1.93 -14.09 -4.28
CA SER A 101 2.00 -15.24 -5.18
C SER A 101 1.33 -16.45 -4.56
N ASP A 102 0.91 -17.41 -5.40
CA ASP A 102 0.33 -18.67 -4.96
C ASP A 102 -0.81 -18.48 -3.94
N CYS A 103 -1.68 -17.51 -4.20
CA CYS A 103 -2.72 -17.11 -3.26
C CYS A 103 -3.77 -18.20 -2.98
N HIS A 104 -3.78 -19.28 -3.76
CA HIS A 104 -4.60 -20.47 -3.56
C HIS A 104 -3.88 -21.65 -2.92
N SER A 105 -2.65 -21.47 -2.44
CA SER A 105 -1.88 -22.57 -1.84
C SER A 105 -2.61 -23.27 -0.69
N ASP A 106 -3.43 -22.51 0.06
CA ASP A 106 -4.26 -23.02 1.16
C ASP A 106 -5.74 -23.25 0.75
N GLY A 107 -6.03 -23.31 -0.56
CA GLY A 107 -7.35 -23.54 -1.10
C GLY A 107 -8.06 -22.27 -1.59
N LYS A 108 -9.39 -22.37 -1.74
CA LYS A 108 -10.22 -21.24 -2.20
C LYS A 108 -10.13 -20.06 -1.23
N ILE A 109 -9.97 -18.86 -1.75
CA ILE A 109 -10.04 -17.63 -0.95
C ILE A 109 -11.52 -17.30 -0.70
N GLU A 110 -11.92 -17.32 0.56
CA GLU A 110 -13.29 -17.05 0.99
C GLU A 110 -13.41 -15.71 1.74
N SER A 111 -12.30 -15.20 2.25
CA SER A 111 -12.27 -13.92 2.95
C SER A 111 -10.93 -13.22 2.80
N ILE A 112 -10.99 -11.89 2.79
CA ILE A 112 -9.82 -11.00 2.80
C ILE A 112 -9.96 -10.06 3.98
N LYS A 113 -8.96 -10.03 4.85
CA LYS A 113 -8.86 -9.06 5.93
C LYS A 113 -7.70 -8.12 5.65
N ILE A 114 -7.94 -6.84 5.80
CA ILE A 114 -6.92 -5.79 5.66
C ILE A 114 -6.83 -5.01 6.96
N GLU A 115 -5.60 -4.79 7.42
CA GLU A 115 -5.26 -3.81 8.44
C GLU A 115 -4.32 -2.77 7.80
N ASN A 116 -4.76 -1.52 7.78
CA ASN A 116 -4.07 -0.44 7.09
C ASN A 116 -3.86 0.75 8.02
N THR A 117 -2.61 0.94 8.42
CA THR A 117 -2.18 2.06 9.26
C THR A 117 -1.15 2.94 8.56
N LEU A 118 -1.09 2.87 7.23
CA LEU A 118 -0.16 3.67 6.42
C LEU A 118 -0.33 5.16 6.73
N PHE A 119 0.77 5.83 7.02
CA PHE A 119 0.88 7.28 7.20
C PHE A 119 0.02 7.89 8.33
N LEU A 120 -0.63 7.08 9.16
CA LEU A 120 -1.44 7.58 10.29
C LEU A 120 -0.62 8.34 11.33
N GLU A 121 0.67 8.01 11.45
CA GLU A 121 1.61 8.71 12.33
C GLU A 121 1.90 10.15 11.89
N ARG A 122 1.57 10.48 10.64
CA ARG A 122 1.85 11.81 10.07
C ARG A 122 0.69 12.78 10.21
N SER A 123 -0.54 12.29 10.12
CA SER A 123 -1.73 13.15 10.16
C SER A 123 -2.95 12.38 10.64
N ASP A 124 -3.71 13.01 11.53
CA ASP A 124 -5.03 12.52 11.93
C ASP A 124 -6.07 12.56 10.80
N LYS A 125 -5.75 13.27 9.71
CA LYS A 125 -6.61 13.41 8.52
C LYS A 125 -6.24 12.45 7.40
N GLN A 126 -5.35 11.49 7.66
CA GLN A 126 -4.96 10.49 6.68
C GLN A 126 -6.16 9.62 6.31
N SER A 127 -6.37 9.45 5.00
CA SER A 127 -7.31 8.52 4.40
C SER A 127 -6.55 7.50 3.56
N ASN A 128 -6.78 6.22 3.81
CA ASN A 128 -6.18 5.13 3.03
C ASN A 128 -7.30 4.39 2.32
N ILE A 129 -7.48 4.71 1.05
CA ILE A 129 -8.53 4.13 0.22
C ILE A 129 -8.02 2.82 -0.37
N VAL A 130 -8.77 1.75 -0.18
CA VAL A 130 -8.44 0.43 -0.72
C VAL A 130 -9.56 -0.04 -1.63
N LEU A 131 -9.21 -0.34 -2.87
CA LEU A 131 -10.08 -1.01 -3.83
C LEU A 131 -9.65 -2.49 -3.92
N ILE A 132 -10.60 -3.40 -3.74
CA ILE A 132 -10.37 -4.82 -3.94
C ILE A 132 -11.17 -5.25 -5.17
N GLU A 133 -10.46 -5.73 -6.17
CA GLU A 133 -11.03 -6.28 -7.41
C GLU A 133 -10.86 -7.80 -7.39
N PHE A 134 -11.94 -8.52 -7.13
CA PHE A 134 -11.92 -9.97 -7.03
C PHE A 134 -12.96 -10.58 -7.96
N GLY A 135 -12.53 -10.96 -9.17
CA GLY A 135 -13.42 -11.43 -10.23
C GLY A 135 -14.40 -10.33 -10.64
N VAL A 136 -15.70 -10.60 -10.51
CA VAL A 136 -16.76 -9.61 -10.81
C VAL A 136 -17.10 -8.74 -9.59
N GLN A 137 -16.53 -9.02 -8.43
CA GLN A 137 -16.81 -8.32 -7.18
C GLN A 137 -15.76 -7.24 -6.93
N ASN A 138 -16.24 -6.04 -6.58
CA ASN A 138 -15.41 -4.91 -6.21
C ASN A 138 -15.83 -4.40 -4.84
N TYR A 139 -14.84 -4.13 -3.99
CA TYR A 139 -15.05 -3.58 -2.66
C TYR A 139 -14.21 -2.33 -2.50
N ASN A 140 -14.78 -1.28 -1.95
CA ASN A 140 -14.11 -0.01 -1.72
C ASN A 140 -14.17 0.33 -0.23
N ILE A 141 -13.01 0.50 0.41
CA ILE A 141 -12.90 0.72 1.84
C ILE A 141 -12.03 1.95 2.07
N ASN A 142 -12.45 2.82 2.99
CA ASN A 142 -11.65 3.94 3.44
C ASN A 142 -11.19 3.72 4.88
N PHE A 143 -9.89 3.46 5.06
CA PHE A 143 -9.28 3.35 6.37
C PHE A 143 -8.84 4.72 6.88
N THR A 144 -9.08 4.95 8.16
CA THR A 144 -8.70 6.17 8.88
C THR A 144 -8.14 5.79 10.25
N LYS A 145 -7.70 6.78 11.04
CA LYS A 145 -7.21 6.51 12.40
C LYS A 145 -8.23 5.80 13.30
N ASP A 146 -9.53 6.00 13.04
CA ASP A 146 -10.62 5.39 13.81
C ASP A 146 -11.14 4.09 13.20
N TYR A 147 -10.67 3.73 12.02
CA TYR A 147 -11.10 2.55 11.28
C TYR A 147 -9.93 1.96 10.50
N ILE A 148 -9.15 1.09 11.15
CA ILE A 148 -7.87 0.60 10.63
C ILE A 148 -7.93 -0.81 10.05
N LYS A 149 -9.04 -1.54 10.25
CA LYS A 149 -9.15 -2.93 9.79
C LYS A 149 -10.57 -3.26 9.33
N GLU A 150 -10.65 -4.14 8.32
CA GLU A 150 -11.90 -4.65 7.77
C GLU A 150 -11.71 -6.08 7.27
N SER A 151 -12.76 -6.88 7.38
CA SER A 151 -12.84 -8.23 6.79
C SER A 151 -13.96 -8.28 5.77
N ILE A 152 -13.68 -8.83 4.60
CA ILE A 152 -14.62 -9.00 3.50
C ILE A 152 -14.82 -10.48 3.26
N ILE A 153 -16.07 -10.90 3.14
CA ILE A 153 -16.45 -12.24 2.69
C ILE A 153 -16.67 -12.17 1.19
N LEU A 154 -16.02 -13.04 0.45
CA LEU A 154 -16.07 -13.13 -1.01
C LEU A 154 -17.21 -14.02 -1.50
#